data_0bf0c9433caef6b47849a816bcc76444
#
_entry.id   0bf0c9433caef6b47849a816bcc76444
#
_cell.length_a   1.000
_cell.length_b   1.000
_cell.length_c   1.000
_cell.angle_alpha   90.00
_cell.angle_beta   90.00
_cell.angle_gamma   90.00
#
_symmetry.space_group_name_H-M   'P 1'
#
loop_
_entity.id
_entity.type
_entity.pdbx_description
1 polymer ?
#
loop_
_entity_poly.entity_id
_entity_poly.type
_entity_poly.pdbx_seq_one_letter_code
_entity_poly.pdbx_strand_id
1 'polypeptide(L)'
;MYKLLIVDDEPIILSGIKFLIDWEKNDCIIVGTARNGQQALTLIDEKKPDIVICDINMPVMNGLELLKICANDPLAPVFIMLSNLKEFDMARESLRYQAVDYLLKTQMEPETLEGALSVAKTTSDTRKKMGQLQQAHQIDEQSDLRVLGDALRKLLFFDDVQDVAQYKSCLAQQKVLSNYCCLQIMVDYSVLPNAQAYSAPDVKCVFESLSEVLMTLLHIVHKDFALFQPVEQYSSFCVFFWNTNTPEFSHRLQQMLTKYTSGAQNITAAAISFLQTDCFSDSENIDSLREQTKKLRDTYYQTAAEHITAADILAPTSSQLELQDKINHLVFAMRCKDAGGCAEILQQVTKHMEETKHTRIQGIRACVQMFSTVYSVLQAMLTAQEENIFENASNEIEAIQSVINHRQLMQWLSIFSSRLVIGMQRMGSTKKLFLQNVKEYVLEHSDQRIMLQELASHVNLSPSYLSGAFKKEYGQTLVEFINEIKIKRAREIIRDEKCKVYELSYRLGFENSYYFTKVFKKYAGMTPKQYEYKVHGVYQTEKQGKGSEK
;
A
#
# COMPACT_ATOMS: atom_id res chain seq x y z
N MET A 1 -46.31 3.03 18.37
CA MET A 1 -46.61 3.84 17.17
C MET A 1 -45.38 4.60 16.80
N TYR A 2 -44.83 4.37 15.58
CA TYR A 2 -43.56 4.95 15.11
C TYR A 2 -43.80 6.33 14.56
N LYS A 3 -42.96 7.30 14.95
CA LYS A 3 -42.98 8.69 14.43
C LYS A 3 -42.26 8.72 13.08
N LEU A 4 -42.94 9.24 12.07
CA LEU A 4 -42.44 9.27 10.70
C LEU A 4 -42.34 10.70 10.19
N LEU A 5 -41.23 11.05 9.54
CA LEU A 5 -40.98 12.30 8.83
C LEU A 5 -40.93 12.02 7.33
N ILE A 6 -41.63 12.82 6.52
CA ILE A 6 -41.57 12.70 5.06
C ILE A 6 -40.86 13.94 4.50
N VAL A 7 -39.89 13.74 3.64
CA VAL A 7 -39.03 14.79 3.08
C VAL A 7 -38.99 14.67 1.56
N ASP A 8 -39.55 15.67 0.89
CA ASP A 8 -39.58 15.74 -0.58
C ASP A 8 -39.84 17.20 -1.00
N ASP A 9 -39.14 17.71 -2.01
CA ASP A 9 -39.33 19.09 -2.47
C ASP A 9 -40.62 19.29 -3.27
N GLU A 10 -41.20 18.21 -3.80
CA GLU A 10 -42.44 18.21 -4.56
C GLU A 10 -43.68 18.07 -3.66
N PRO A 11 -44.53 19.13 -3.52
CA PRO A 11 -45.75 19.08 -2.68
C PRO A 11 -46.74 17.97 -3.07
N ILE A 12 -46.76 17.61 -4.35
CA ILE A 12 -47.63 16.55 -4.89
C ILE A 12 -47.21 15.19 -4.34
N ILE A 13 -45.89 14.91 -4.30
CA ILE A 13 -45.33 13.68 -3.76
C ILE A 13 -45.56 13.59 -2.26
N LEU A 14 -45.31 14.67 -1.51
CA LEU A 14 -45.62 14.72 -0.08
C LEU A 14 -47.10 14.41 0.22
N SER A 15 -48.02 14.93 -0.61
CA SER A 15 -49.44 14.65 -0.47
C SER A 15 -49.76 13.21 -0.88
N GLY A 16 -49.16 12.73 -1.98
CA GLY A 16 -49.37 11.37 -2.46
C GLY A 16 -48.98 10.32 -1.42
N ILE A 17 -47.79 10.45 -0.84
CA ILE A 17 -47.31 9.54 0.20
C ILE A 17 -48.20 9.54 1.43
N LYS A 18 -48.70 10.69 1.86
CA LYS A 18 -49.61 10.80 3.03
C LYS A 18 -50.89 10.00 2.85
N PHE A 19 -51.41 9.88 1.63
CA PHE A 19 -52.66 9.17 1.33
C PHE A 19 -52.45 7.78 0.74
N LEU A 20 -51.21 7.34 0.52
CA LEU A 20 -50.90 6.10 -0.17
C LEU A 20 -51.32 4.86 0.64
N ILE A 21 -51.10 4.90 1.96
CA ILE A 21 -51.44 3.81 2.89
C ILE A 21 -52.15 4.36 4.13
N ASP A 22 -52.77 3.46 4.89
CA ASP A 22 -53.34 3.74 6.19
C ASP A 22 -52.19 3.65 7.24
N TRP A 23 -51.69 4.81 7.64
CA TRP A 23 -50.56 4.94 8.57
C TRP A 23 -50.86 4.38 9.95
N GLU A 24 -52.10 4.55 10.47
CA GLU A 24 -52.48 4.02 11.77
C GLU A 24 -52.53 2.52 11.81
N LYS A 25 -53.05 1.88 10.74
CA LYS A 25 -52.99 0.41 10.60
C LYS A 25 -51.58 -0.12 10.51
N ASN A 26 -50.69 0.69 9.98
CA ASN A 26 -49.25 0.37 9.93
C ASN A 26 -48.48 0.81 11.17
N ASP A 27 -49.13 1.08 12.30
CA ASP A 27 -48.55 1.51 13.56
C ASP A 27 -47.57 2.71 13.45
N CYS A 28 -47.85 3.63 12.50
CA CYS A 28 -47.04 4.80 12.22
C CYS A 28 -47.87 6.08 12.36
N ILE A 29 -47.22 7.19 12.75
CA ILE A 29 -47.80 8.54 12.76
C ILE A 29 -46.84 9.51 12.08
N ILE A 30 -47.35 10.28 11.12
CA ILE A 30 -46.60 11.35 10.46
C ILE A 30 -46.48 12.54 11.39
N VAL A 31 -45.25 12.82 11.88
CA VAL A 31 -44.98 13.92 12.82
C VAL A 31 -44.58 15.22 12.13
N GLY A 32 -44.26 15.15 10.84
CA GLY A 32 -43.89 16.33 10.07
C GLY A 32 -43.62 16.03 8.60
N THR A 33 -43.51 17.12 7.82
CA THR A 33 -43.02 17.07 6.43
C THR A 33 -42.01 18.18 6.20
N ALA A 34 -40.98 17.97 5.39
CA ALA A 34 -39.97 18.94 4.99
C ALA A 34 -39.81 18.97 3.47
N ARG A 35 -39.31 20.10 2.93
CA ARG A 35 -39.09 20.28 1.48
C ARG A 35 -37.62 20.30 1.09
N ASN A 36 -36.73 20.13 2.03
CA ASN A 36 -35.29 20.00 1.79
C ASN A 36 -34.61 19.41 3.03
N GLY A 37 -33.37 18.95 2.90
CA GLY A 37 -32.62 18.36 4.00
C GLY A 37 -32.39 19.27 5.18
N GLN A 38 -32.25 20.59 4.97
CA GLN A 38 -32.05 21.55 6.07
C GLN A 38 -33.29 21.68 6.97
N GLN A 39 -34.47 21.72 6.39
CA GLN A 39 -35.74 21.71 7.16
C GLN A 39 -35.94 20.38 7.85
N ALA A 40 -35.61 19.29 7.15
CA ALA A 40 -35.68 17.94 7.71
C ALA A 40 -34.76 17.79 8.93
N LEU A 41 -33.54 18.29 8.89
CA LEU A 41 -32.60 18.25 10.00
C LEU A 41 -33.18 18.96 11.25
N THR A 42 -33.78 20.14 11.09
CA THR A 42 -34.46 20.87 12.18
C THR A 42 -35.61 20.04 12.77
N LEU A 43 -36.44 19.43 11.91
CA LEU A 43 -37.56 18.60 12.36
C LEU A 43 -37.10 17.28 13.00
N ILE A 44 -36.01 16.72 12.56
CA ILE A 44 -35.40 15.53 13.20
C ILE A 44 -35.01 15.88 14.65
N ASP A 45 -34.37 17.03 14.85
CA ASP A 45 -33.97 17.48 16.18
C ASP A 45 -35.15 17.78 17.09
N GLU A 46 -36.21 18.43 16.58
CA GLU A 46 -37.37 18.82 17.36
C GLU A 46 -38.34 17.66 17.64
N LYS A 47 -38.63 16.85 16.63
CA LYS A 47 -39.71 15.84 16.70
C LYS A 47 -39.20 14.45 17.03
N LYS A 48 -37.87 14.21 16.90
CA LYS A 48 -37.22 12.91 17.12
C LYS A 48 -38.01 11.78 16.42
N PRO A 49 -38.11 11.81 15.08
CA PRO A 49 -38.79 10.75 14.34
C PRO A 49 -38.03 9.42 14.46
N ASP A 50 -38.74 8.30 14.33
CA ASP A 50 -38.16 6.97 14.30
C ASP A 50 -37.71 6.56 12.89
N ILE A 51 -38.47 7.02 11.88
CA ILE A 51 -38.30 6.70 10.47
C ILE A 51 -38.38 8.00 9.66
N VAL A 52 -37.50 8.14 8.68
CA VAL A 52 -37.53 9.25 7.70
C VAL A 52 -37.65 8.65 6.31
N ILE A 53 -38.68 9.06 5.57
CA ILE A 53 -38.82 8.78 4.13
C ILE A 53 -38.31 10.02 3.41
N CYS A 54 -37.23 9.93 2.64
CA CYS A 54 -36.51 11.08 2.12
C CYS A 54 -36.19 10.94 0.62
N ASP A 55 -36.56 11.95 -0.15
CA ASP A 55 -36.09 12.08 -1.52
C ASP A 55 -34.58 12.33 -1.57
N ILE A 56 -33.92 11.76 -2.59
CA ILE A 56 -32.47 11.94 -2.80
C ILE A 56 -32.18 13.35 -3.33
N ASN A 57 -32.91 13.80 -4.34
CA ASN A 57 -32.63 15.05 -5.05
C ASN A 57 -33.52 16.20 -4.61
N MET A 58 -33.01 17.00 -3.69
CA MET A 58 -33.71 18.19 -3.20
C MET A 58 -32.81 19.42 -3.24
N PRO A 59 -33.38 20.63 -3.39
CA PRO A 59 -32.60 21.87 -3.33
C PRO A 59 -32.10 22.15 -1.90
N VAL A 60 -31.06 22.99 -1.78
CA VAL A 60 -30.44 23.49 -0.53
C VAL A 60 -29.56 22.42 0.14
N MET A 61 -30.13 21.28 0.49
CA MET A 61 -29.46 20.11 1.04
C MET A 61 -30.20 18.88 0.51
N ASN A 62 -29.49 18.04 -0.19
CA ASN A 62 -30.04 16.81 -0.75
C ASN A 62 -30.21 15.70 0.30
N GLY A 63 -30.99 14.66 -0.02
CA GLY A 63 -31.30 13.59 0.93
C GLY A 63 -30.10 12.75 1.32
N LEU A 64 -29.09 12.64 0.44
CA LEU A 64 -27.86 11.90 0.72
C LEU A 64 -26.97 12.69 1.70
N GLU A 65 -26.89 14.00 1.57
CA GLU A 65 -26.20 14.87 2.54
C GLU A 65 -26.85 14.81 3.91
N LEU A 66 -28.19 14.84 3.96
CA LEU A 66 -28.96 14.68 5.20
C LEU A 66 -28.66 13.33 5.86
N LEU A 67 -28.69 12.24 5.09
CA LEU A 67 -28.38 10.90 5.57
C LEU A 67 -26.95 10.81 6.12
N LYS A 68 -25.96 11.38 5.43
CA LYS A 68 -24.55 11.43 5.89
C LYS A 68 -24.39 12.16 7.22
N ILE A 69 -25.09 13.27 7.41
CA ILE A 69 -25.06 14.01 8.68
C ILE A 69 -25.65 13.16 9.81
N CYS A 70 -26.79 12.52 9.57
CA CYS A 70 -27.47 11.69 10.56
C CYS A 70 -26.75 10.37 10.85
N ALA A 71 -26.04 9.78 9.88
CA ALA A 71 -25.36 8.49 10.04
C ALA A 71 -24.31 8.46 11.16
N ASN A 72 -23.82 9.60 11.61
CA ASN A 72 -22.86 9.71 12.71
C ASN A 72 -23.51 9.68 14.12
N ASP A 73 -24.84 9.73 14.22
CA ASP A 73 -25.56 9.68 15.50
C ASP A 73 -26.16 8.27 15.71
N PRO A 74 -25.76 7.52 16.76
CA PRO A 74 -26.34 6.21 17.07
C PRO A 74 -27.85 6.23 17.32
N LEU A 75 -28.42 7.40 17.68
CA LEU A 75 -29.85 7.61 17.92
C LEU A 75 -30.56 8.20 16.70
N ALA A 76 -29.90 8.29 15.56
CA ALA A 76 -30.49 8.81 14.34
C ALA A 76 -31.69 7.98 13.88
N PRO A 77 -32.69 8.61 13.23
CA PRO A 77 -33.81 7.92 12.64
C PRO A 77 -33.35 6.95 11.54
N VAL A 78 -34.17 5.96 11.25
CA VAL A 78 -33.96 5.03 10.14
C VAL A 78 -34.43 5.68 8.84
N PHE A 79 -33.64 5.62 7.78
CA PHE A 79 -33.96 6.23 6.49
C PHE A 79 -34.45 5.22 5.47
N ILE A 80 -35.58 5.54 4.79
CA ILE A 80 -36.03 4.95 3.53
C ILE A 80 -35.84 6.03 2.45
N MET A 81 -35.01 5.75 1.43
CA MET A 81 -34.75 6.75 0.40
C MET A 81 -35.70 6.63 -0.77
N LEU A 82 -36.13 7.78 -1.32
CA LEU A 82 -36.91 7.85 -2.54
C LEU A 82 -36.01 8.32 -3.69
N SER A 83 -36.19 7.73 -4.88
CA SER A 83 -35.39 8.14 -6.05
C SER A 83 -36.21 8.05 -7.35
N ASN A 84 -35.72 8.73 -8.38
CA ASN A 84 -36.17 8.55 -9.76
C ASN A 84 -35.31 7.53 -10.50
N LEU A 85 -35.81 6.93 -11.57
CA LEU A 85 -35.15 5.89 -12.39
C LEU A 85 -33.72 6.25 -12.87
N LYS A 86 -33.34 7.52 -12.87
CA LYS A 86 -32.02 8.00 -13.36
C LYS A 86 -30.94 8.09 -12.26
N GLU A 87 -31.26 7.75 -11.01
CA GLU A 87 -30.41 8.03 -9.83
C GLU A 87 -29.85 6.75 -9.20
N PHE A 88 -29.66 5.71 -9.99
CA PHE A 88 -29.21 4.40 -9.52
C PHE A 88 -27.89 4.45 -8.71
N ASP A 89 -26.96 5.31 -9.11
CA ASP A 89 -25.68 5.45 -8.41
C ASP A 89 -25.85 6.12 -7.03
N MET A 90 -26.75 7.12 -6.91
CA MET A 90 -27.06 7.77 -5.64
C MET A 90 -27.86 6.86 -4.70
N ALA A 91 -28.76 6.06 -5.24
CA ALA A 91 -29.49 5.05 -4.48
C ALA A 91 -28.55 4.00 -3.89
N ARG A 92 -27.56 3.53 -4.69
CA ARG A 92 -26.50 2.65 -4.21
C ARG A 92 -25.64 3.29 -3.13
N GLU A 93 -25.36 4.59 -3.24
CA GLU A 93 -24.61 5.33 -2.23
C GLU A 93 -25.40 5.48 -0.92
N SER A 94 -26.73 5.67 -0.97
CA SER A 94 -27.57 5.77 0.23
C SER A 94 -27.57 4.50 1.08
N LEU A 95 -27.52 3.33 0.46
CA LEU A 95 -27.39 2.06 1.18
C LEU A 95 -26.05 1.95 1.93
N ARG A 96 -25.00 2.58 1.42
CA ARG A 96 -23.68 2.64 2.10
C ARG A 96 -23.72 3.47 3.40
N TYR A 97 -24.62 4.45 3.48
CA TYR A 97 -24.84 5.27 4.70
C TYR A 97 -25.98 4.72 5.56
N GLN A 98 -26.22 3.40 5.48
CA GLN A 98 -27.21 2.69 6.32
C GLN A 98 -28.67 3.14 6.11
N ALA A 99 -29.04 3.64 4.94
CA ALA A 99 -30.43 3.63 4.55
C ALA A 99 -30.94 2.17 4.53
N VAL A 100 -32.09 1.92 5.13
CA VAL A 100 -32.64 0.56 5.27
C VAL A 100 -33.19 0.04 3.98
N ASP A 101 -33.75 0.92 3.16
CA ASP A 101 -34.30 0.57 1.87
C ASP A 101 -34.31 1.79 0.95
N TYR A 102 -34.52 1.52 -0.37
CA TYR A 102 -34.77 2.59 -1.31
C TYR A 102 -35.95 2.24 -2.22
N LEU A 103 -36.80 3.20 -2.54
CA LEU A 103 -37.99 3.03 -3.34
C LEU A 103 -37.95 3.95 -4.57
N LEU A 104 -38.34 3.41 -5.73
CA LEU A 104 -38.54 4.21 -6.94
C LEU A 104 -39.87 4.96 -6.85
N LYS A 105 -39.85 6.30 -6.96
CA LYS A 105 -41.07 7.14 -6.94
C LYS A 105 -42.13 6.69 -7.98
N THR A 106 -41.68 6.17 -9.15
CA THR A 106 -42.53 5.69 -10.24
C THR A 106 -43.17 4.31 -10.00
N GLN A 107 -42.68 3.56 -9.01
CA GLN A 107 -43.11 2.20 -8.67
C GLN A 107 -43.56 2.12 -7.20
N MET A 108 -43.88 3.24 -6.59
CA MET A 108 -44.29 3.30 -5.20
C MET A 108 -45.77 2.89 -5.07
N GLU A 109 -45.96 1.60 -4.84
CA GLU A 109 -47.27 0.97 -4.55
C GLU A 109 -47.45 0.78 -3.03
N PRO A 110 -48.70 0.65 -2.53
CA PRO A 110 -48.94 0.43 -1.09
C PRO A 110 -48.12 -0.72 -0.52
N GLU A 111 -48.09 -1.87 -1.20
CA GLU A 111 -47.39 -3.09 -0.75
C GLU A 111 -45.89 -2.89 -0.66
N THR A 112 -45.29 -2.12 -1.59
CA THR A 112 -43.85 -1.83 -1.61
C THR A 112 -43.45 -0.92 -0.44
N LEU A 113 -44.28 0.10 -0.17
CA LEU A 113 -44.05 1.01 0.95
C LEU A 113 -44.22 0.31 2.31
N GLU A 114 -45.29 -0.54 2.42
CA GLU A 114 -45.53 -1.34 3.65
C GLU A 114 -44.36 -2.33 3.92
N GLY A 115 -43.81 -2.94 2.86
CA GLY A 115 -42.62 -3.79 2.96
C GLY A 115 -41.41 -3.06 3.51
N ALA A 116 -41.07 -1.89 2.95
CA ALA A 116 -39.95 -1.06 3.42
C ALA A 116 -40.17 -0.55 4.86
N LEU A 117 -41.40 -0.18 5.21
CA LEU A 117 -41.76 0.22 6.59
C LEU A 117 -41.57 -0.94 7.58
N SER A 118 -41.92 -2.17 7.21
CA SER A 118 -41.70 -3.33 8.08
C SER A 118 -40.24 -3.53 8.42
N VAL A 119 -39.34 -3.41 7.43
CA VAL A 119 -37.90 -3.48 7.64
C VAL A 119 -37.40 -2.30 8.48
N ALA A 120 -37.88 -1.08 8.19
CA ALA A 120 -37.50 0.11 8.93
C ALA A 120 -37.90 0.06 10.42
N LYS A 121 -39.10 -0.46 10.73
CA LYS A 121 -39.56 -0.67 12.12
C LYS A 121 -38.67 -1.66 12.87
N THR A 122 -38.38 -2.81 12.27
CA THR A 122 -37.51 -3.83 12.85
C THR A 122 -36.12 -3.25 13.16
N THR A 123 -35.58 -2.46 12.23
CA THR A 123 -34.28 -1.79 12.39
C THR A 123 -34.34 -0.73 13.48
N SER A 124 -35.41 0.09 13.51
CA SER A 124 -35.62 1.11 14.57
C SER A 124 -35.71 0.47 15.96
N ASP A 125 -36.46 -0.65 16.10
CA ASP A 125 -36.56 -1.36 17.36
C ASP A 125 -35.22 -1.97 17.80
N THR A 126 -34.47 -2.49 16.87
CA THR A 126 -33.13 -3.02 17.13
C THR A 126 -32.20 -1.90 17.61
N ARG A 127 -32.19 -0.74 16.93
CA ARG A 127 -31.42 0.44 17.33
C ARG A 127 -31.85 0.96 18.70
N LYS A 128 -33.16 1.06 18.99
CA LYS A 128 -33.70 1.48 20.29
C LYS A 128 -33.34 0.51 21.40
N LYS A 129 -33.46 -0.81 21.18
CA LYS A 129 -33.05 -1.82 22.15
C LYS A 129 -31.55 -1.78 22.41
N MET A 130 -30.74 -1.60 21.38
CA MET A 130 -29.30 -1.38 21.53
C MET A 130 -29.00 -0.08 22.30
N GLY A 131 -29.68 1.02 21.96
CA GLY A 131 -29.54 2.28 22.68
C GLY A 131 -30.00 2.22 24.15
N GLN A 132 -31.08 1.50 24.46
CA GLN A 132 -31.55 1.29 25.85
C GLN A 132 -30.64 0.36 26.63
N LEU A 133 -30.13 -0.71 26.02
CA LEU A 133 -29.09 -1.56 26.59
C LEU A 133 -27.77 -0.80 26.77
N GLN A 134 -27.46 0.07 25.85
CA GLN A 134 -26.32 0.98 25.95
C GLN A 134 -26.48 2.03 27.03
N GLN A 135 -27.64 2.63 27.22
CA GLN A 135 -27.87 3.66 28.26
C GLN A 135 -27.99 3.08 29.67
N ALA A 136 -28.48 1.84 29.85
CA ALA A 136 -28.64 1.21 31.17
C ALA A 136 -27.34 0.61 31.72
N HIS A 137 -26.34 0.27 30.88
CA HIS A 137 -25.02 -0.23 31.27
C HIS A 137 -23.85 0.71 30.96
N GLN A 138 -24.10 1.88 30.39
CA GLN A 138 -23.12 2.68 29.64
C GLN A 138 -22.37 3.73 30.44
N ILE A 139 -22.64 3.99 31.69
CA ILE A 139 -21.96 5.12 32.38
C ILE A 139 -20.66 4.68 33.05
N ASP A 140 -20.51 3.43 33.49
CA ASP A 140 -19.25 2.95 34.14
C ASP A 140 -18.46 1.90 33.34
N GLU A 141 -19.10 0.87 32.78
CA GLU A 141 -18.37 -0.23 32.13
C GLU A 141 -17.76 0.10 30.75
N GLN A 142 -18.37 1.00 29.95
CA GLN A 142 -17.82 1.33 28.63
C GLN A 142 -16.63 2.29 28.68
N SER A 143 -16.58 3.17 29.69
CA SER A 143 -15.37 3.99 29.91
C SER A 143 -14.20 3.08 30.29
N ASP A 144 -14.45 2.09 31.12
CA ASP A 144 -13.43 1.15 31.57
C ASP A 144 -12.97 0.18 30.47
N LEU A 145 -13.90 -0.31 29.63
CA LEU A 145 -13.56 -1.17 28.48
C LEU A 145 -12.81 -0.41 27.36
N ARG A 146 -13.10 0.88 27.14
CA ARG A 146 -12.33 1.72 26.22
C ARG A 146 -10.90 1.97 26.73
N VAL A 147 -10.77 2.31 28.00
CA VAL A 147 -9.45 2.49 28.65
C VAL A 147 -8.67 1.19 28.62
N LEU A 148 -9.35 0.06 28.88
CA LEU A 148 -8.78 -1.27 28.79
C LEU A 148 -8.32 -1.61 27.36
N GLY A 149 -9.16 -1.38 26.38
CA GLY A 149 -8.84 -1.60 24.97
C GLY A 149 -7.64 -0.77 24.49
N ASP A 150 -7.57 0.50 24.87
CA ASP A 150 -6.43 1.39 24.58
C ASP A 150 -5.15 0.94 25.29
N ALA A 151 -5.24 0.52 26.54
CA ALA A 151 -4.10 -0.01 27.28
C ALA A 151 -3.57 -1.31 26.63
N LEU A 152 -4.46 -2.24 26.29
CA LEU A 152 -4.11 -3.47 25.57
C LEU A 152 -3.53 -3.20 24.18
N ARG A 153 -4.12 -2.28 23.43
CA ARG A 153 -3.62 -1.87 22.12
C ARG A 153 -2.19 -1.36 22.21
N LYS A 154 -1.93 -0.42 23.11
CA LYS A 154 -0.60 0.13 23.32
C LYS A 154 0.38 -0.93 23.78
N LEU A 155 0.00 -1.75 24.74
CA LEU A 155 0.86 -2.78 25.30
C LEU A 155 1.25 -3.87 24.28
N LEU A 156 0.31 -4.33 23.45
CA LEU A 156 0.52 -5.47 22.56
C LEU A 156 1.07 -5.10 21.18
N PHE A 157 0.82 -3.85 20.69
CA PHE A 157 1.06 -3.50 19.29
C PHE A 157 2.04 -2.36 19.07
N PHE A 158 2.47 -1.63 20.12
CA PHE A 158 3.43 -0.53 20.00
C PHE A 158 4.73 -0.85 20.72
N ASP A 159 5.87 -0.65 20.06
CA ASP A 159 7.20 -0.91 20.62
C ASP A 159 7.70 0.23 21.54
N ASP A 160 7.27 1.48 21.30
CA ASP A 160 7.73 2.69 22.00
C ASP A 160 6.70 3.17 23.05
N VAL A 161 6.41 2.35 24.04
CA VAL A 161 5.49 2.73 25.11
C VAL A 161 6.27 3.23 26.31
N GLN A 162 6.23 4.54 26.56
CA GLN A 162 6.97 5.15 27.67
C GLN A 162 6.51 4.73 29.06
N ASP A 163 5.28 4.18 29.21
CA ASP A 163 4.66 3.84 30.50
C ASP A 163 4.12 2.41 30.57
N VAL A 164 4.88 1.42 30.11
CA VAL A 164 4.49 -0.01 30.16
C VAL A 164 4.04 -0.44 31.57
N ALA A 165 4.74 0.04 32.63
CA ALA A 165 4.41 -0.29 34.00
C ALA A 165 3.02 0.23 34.41
N GLN A 166 2.64 1.42 33.94
CA GLN A 166 1.32 2.00 34.22
C GLN A 166 0.20 1.20 33.58
N TYR A 167 0.37 0.79 32.31
CA TYR A 167 -0.62 -0.05 31.61
C TYR A 167 -0.75 -1.44 32.26
N LYS A 168 0.38 -2.07 32.63
CA LYS A 168 0.36 -3.35 33.37
C LYS A 168 -0.36 -3.21 34.70
N SER A 169 -0.12 -2.14 35.44
CA SER A 169 -0.81 -1.87 36.72
C SER A 169 -2.31 -1.67 36.53
N CYS A 170 -2.73 -0.93 35.50
CA CYS A 170 -4.13 -0.73 35.14
C CYS A 170 -4.83 -2.07 34.85
N LEU A 171 -4.22 -2.92 34.02
CA LEU A 171 -4.76 -4.24 33.68
C LEU A 171 -4.84 -5.18 34.91
N ALA A 172 -3.84 -5.12 35.80
CA ALA A 172 -3.81 -5.91 37.01
C ALA A 172 -4.92 -5.50 38.00
N GLN A 173 -5.17 -4.18 38.15
CA GLN A 173 -6.25 -3.65 38.99
C GLN A 173 -7.63 -4.13 38.53
N GLN A 174 -7.86 -4.24 37.23
CA GLN A 174 -9.12 -4.72 36.64
C GLN A 174 -9.25 -6.25 36.61
N LYS A 175 -8.26 -6.97 37.16
CA LYS A 175 -8.23 -8.47 37.22
C LYS A 175 -8.36 -9.15 35.83
N VAL A 176 -8.01 -8.47 34.76
CA VAL A 176 -8.05 -9.01 33.37
C VAL A 176 -6.86 -9.89 33.05
N LEU A 177 -5.82 -9.90 33.87
CA LEU A 177 -4.61 -10.70 33.68
C LEU A 177 -4.70 -12.06 34.43
N SER A 178 -5.84 -12.74 34.35
CA SER A 178 -6.02 -14.08 34.86
C SER A 178 -6.57 -15.02 33.77
N ASN A 179 -5.78 -16.05 33.40
CA ASN A 179 -6.15 -17.01 32.34
C ASN A 179 -6.64 -16.30 31.06
N TYR A 180 -5.77 -15.56 30.42
CA TYR A 180 -6.07 -14.71 29.27
C TYR A 180 -5.42 -15.22 28.00
N CYS A 181 -6.03 -14.90 26.87
CA CYS A 181 -5.46 -15.10 25.51
C CYS A 181 -5.92 -14.00 24.56
N CYS A 182 -5.25 -13.94 23.43
CA CYS A 182 -5.54 -12.97 22.38
C CYS A 182 -5.89 -13.70 21.08
N LEU A 183 -6.95 -13.24 20.43
CA LEU A 183 -7.34 -13.63 19.09
C LEU A 183 -7.27 -12.42 18.19
N GLN A 184 -6.45 -12.47 17.14
CA GLN A 184 -6.47 -11.48 16.08
C GLN A 184 -7.22 -12.04 14.87
N ILE A 185 -8.06 -11.23 14.29
CA ILE A 185 -8.82 -11.55 13.07
C ILE A 185 -8.32 -10.62 11.97
N MET A 186 -7.71 -11.19 10.96
CA MET A 186 -7.18 -10.45 9.82
C MET A 186 -8.19 -10.47 8.67
N VAL A 187 -8.41 -9.33 8.03
CA VAL A 187 -9.30 -9.17 6.89
C VAL A 187 -8.49 -8.74 5.69
N ASP A 188 -8.30 -9.66 4.74
CA ASP A 188 -7.52 -9.41 3.54
C ASP A 188 -8.42 -9.10 2.35
N TYR A 189 -8.52 -7.81 2.01
CA TYR A 189 -9.29 -7.32 0.87
C TYR A 189 -8.56 -7.50 -0.46
N SER A 190 -7.27 -7.85 -0.46
CA SER A 190 -6.47 -7.97 -1.70
C SER A 190 -6.90 -9.12 -2.60
N VAL A 191 -7.65 -10.07 -2.06
CA VAL A 191 -8.20 -11.21 -2.82
C VAL A 191 -9.47 -10.86 -3.59
N LEU A 192 -10.05 -9.67 -3.35
CA LEU A 192 -11.28 -9.24 -4.03
C LEU A 192 -11.03 -8.96 -5.52
N PRO A 193 -11.94 -9.37 -6.40
CA PRO A 193 -11.90 -8.91 -7.78
C PRO A 193 -12.00 -7.38 -7.81
N ASN A 194 -11.05 -6.72 -8.48
CA ASN A 194 -10.95 -5.25 -8.51
C ASN A 194 -10.72 -4.60 -7.13
N ALA A 195 -9.90 -5.18 -6.27
CA ALA A 195 -9.58 -4.67 -4.94
C ALA A 195 -9.19 -3.16 -4.95
N GLN A 196 -8.61 -2.66 -6.06
CA GLN A 196 -8.25 -1.26 -6.27
C GLN A 196 -9.46 -0.32 -6.44
N ALA A 197 -10.63 -0.84 -6.75
CA ALA A 197 -11.86 -0.04 -6.92
C ALA A 197 -12.58 0.25 -5.59
N TYR A 198 -12.18 -0.40 -4.50
CA TYR A 198 -12.76 -0.18 -3.18
C TYR A 198 -12.16 1.08 -2.56
N SER A 199 -13.00 2.09 -2.34
CA SER A 199 -12.60 3.30 -1.62
C SER A 199 -12.43 3.03 -0.12
N ALA A 200 -11.70 3.88 0.58
CA ALA A 200 -11.58 3.79 2.03
C ALA A 200 -12.94 3.75 2.77
N PRO A 201 -13.98 4.53 2.38
CA PRO A 201 -15.32 4.40 2.94
C PRO A 201 -15.96 3.02 2.71
N ASP A 202 -15.74 2.36 1.56
CA ASP A 202 -16.28 1.03 1.28
C ASP A 202 -15.70 -0.01 2.25
N VAL A 203 -14.38 0.01 2.42
CA VAL A 203 -13.66 -0.86 3.34
C VAL A 203 -14.13 -0.65 4.77
N LYS A 204 -14.33 0.60 5.19
CA LYS A 204 -14.84 0.95 6.52
C LYS A 204 -16.22 0.35 6.76
N CYS A 205 -17.16 0.51 5.82
CA CYS A 205 -18.53 -0.01 5.96
C CYS A 205 -18.55 -1.55 6.10
N VAL A 206 -17.77 -2.25 5.27
CA VAL A 206 -17.63 -3.71 5.36
C VAL A 206 -17.04 -4.10 6.72
N PHE A 207 -16.01 -3.39 7.18
CA PHE A 207 -15.36 -3.66 8.46
C PHE A 207 -16.31 -3.44 9.64
N GLU A 208 -17.12 -2.39 9.63
CA GLU A 208 -18.14 -2.13 10.65
C GLU A 208 -19.17 -3.25 10.70
N SER A 209 -19.67 -3.71 9.55
CA SER A 209 -20.60 -4.84 9.48
C SER A 209 -19.98 -6.15 10.00
N LEU A 210 -18.71 -6.39 9.69
CA LEU A 210 -17.96 -7.55 10.24
C LEU A 210 -17.80 -7.44 11.76
N SER A 211 -17.60 -6.21 12.28
CA SER A 211 -17.49 -5.94 13.71
C SER A 211 -18.81 -6.26 14.46
N GLU A 212 -19.95 -5.90 13.89
CA GLU A 212 -21.27 -6.17 14.48
C GLU A 212 -21.55 -7.68 14.58
N VAL A 213 -21.27 -8.43 13.52
CA VAL A 213 -21.38 -9.89 13.52
C VAL A 213 -20.45 -10.49 14.57
N LEU A 214 -19.20 -10.00 14.65
CA LEU A 214 -18.22 -10.46 15.60
C LEU A 214 -18.70 -10.22 17.05
N MET A 215 -19.14 -9.01 17.37
CA MET A 215 -19.66 -8.65 18.69
C MET A 215 -20.81 -9.56 19.13
N THR A 216 -21.77 -9.81 18.22
CA THR A 216 -22.91 -10.69 18.51
C THR A 216 -22.46 -12.12 18.87
N LEU A 217 -21.47 -12.65 18.16
CA LEU A 217 -20.94 -13.99 18.41
C LEU A 217 -20.08 -14.05 19.66
N LEU A 218 -19.29 -13.03 19.96
CA LEU A 218 -18.43 -12.96 21.14
C LEU A 218 -19.22 -13.05 22.44
N HIS A 219 -20.34 -12.34 22.56
CA HIS A 219 -21.22 -12.42 23.73
C HIS A 219 -21.79 -13.83 24.01
N ILE A 220 -21.90 -14.67 22.95
CA ILE A 220 -22.36 -16.06 23.08
C ILE A 220 -21.21 -16.95 23.59
N VAL A 221 -19.98 -16.66 23.20
CA VAL A 221 -18.80 -17.49 23.53
C VAL A 221 -18.33 -17.26 24.95
N HIS A 222 -18.16 -16.00 25.32
CA HIS A 222 -17.56 -15.60 26.58
C HIS A 222 -18.04 -14.22 27.00
N LYS A 223 -18.21 -14.00 28.30
CA LYS A 223 -18.65 -12.69 28.83
C LYS A 223 -17.50 -11.72 29.04
N ASP A 224 -16.31 -12.25 29.34
CA ASP A 224 -15.14 -11.48 29.76
C ASP A 224 -14.20 -11.30 28.55
N PHE A 225 -14.42 -10.25 27.73
CA PHE A 225 -13.58 -9.93 26.58
C PHE A 225 -13.53 -8.42 26.31
N ALA A 226 -12.48 -7.99 25.63
CA ALA A 226 -12.36 -6.66 25.04
C ALA A 226 -12.07 -6.78 23.53
N LEU A 227 -12.85 -6.06 22.72
CA LEU A 227 -12.64 -5.96 21.28
C LEU A 227 -12.05 -4.59 20.95
N PHE A 228 -10.97 -4.56 20.18
CA PHE A 228 -10.34 -3.32 19.73
C PHE A 228 -9.63 -3.50 18.39
N GLN A 229 -9.32 -2.40 17.73
CA GLN A 229 -8.53 -2.40 16.51
C GLN A 229 -7.04 -2.24 16.86
N PRO A 230 -6.17 -3.15 16.42
CA PRO A 230 -4.73 -3.05 16.66
C PRO A 230 -4.09 -1.85 15.95
N VAL A 231 -4.55 -1.56 14.73
CA VAL A 231 -4.09 -0.48 13.85
C VAL A 231 -5.30 0.16 13.19
N GLU A 232 -5.25 1.46 12.91
CA GLU A 232 -6.39 2.28 12.44
C GLU A 232 -6.85 2.00 10.99
N GLN A 233 -6.60 0.84 10.42
CA GLN A 233 -6.75 0.62 8.98
C GLN A 233 -7.76 -0.44 8.58
N TYR A 234 -8.84 -0.62 9.31
CA TYR A 234 -9.96 -1.51 8.95
C TYR A 234 -9.56 -2.90 8.40
N SER A 235 -8.36 -3.39 8.76
CA SER A 235 -7.79 -4.63 8.25
C SER A 235 -7.68 -5.73 9.30
N SER A 236 -7.93 -5.42 10.56
CA SER A 236 -7.85 -6.41 11.64
C SER A 236 -8.64 -6.02 12.88
N PHE A 237 -9.15 -7.03 13.57
CA PHE A 237 -9.70 -6.94 14.92
C PHE A 237 -8.78 -7.66 15.89
N CYS A 238 -8.77 -7.22 17.14
CA CYS A 238 -8.15 -7.94 18.22
C CYS A 238 -9.18 -8.16 19.33
N VAL A 239 -9.31 -9.39 19.75
CA VAL A 239 -10.15 -9.80 20.88
C VAL A 239 -9.24 -10.32 21.98
N PHE A 240 -9.27 -9.67 23.10
CA PHE A 240 -8.58 -10.12 24.30
C PHE A 240 -9.59 -10.75 25.25
N PHE A 241 -9.39 -12.02 25.58
CA PHE A 241 -10.23 -12.78 26.52
C PHE A 241 -9.51 -12.96 27.84
N TRP A 242 -10.24 -12.90 28.94
CA TRP A 242 -9.72 -13.28 30.28
C TRP A 242 -10.69 -14.23 30.97
N ASN A 243 -10.27 -14.82 32.06
CA ASN A 243 -11.01 -15.91 32.76
C ASN A 243 -11.32 -17.10 31.83
N THR A 244 -10.40 -17.46 30.95
CA THR A 244 -10.61 -18.49 29.89
C THR A 244 -10.43 -19.93 30.37
N ASN A 245 -10.23 -20.17 31.64
CA ASN A 245 -9.97 -21.51 32.25
C ASN A 245 -11.19 -22.46 32.28
N THR A 246 -12.25 -22.16 31.54
CA THR A 246 -13.42 -23.03 31.43
C THR A 246 -13.18 -24.15 30.41
N PRO A 247 -13.53 -25.41 30.73
CA PRO A 247 -13.31 -26.54 29.78
C PRO A 247 -13.98 -26.35 28.39
N GLU A 248 -15.05 -25.56 28.37
CA GLU A 248 -15.85 -25.32 27.18
C GLU A 248 -15.33 -24.16 26.30
N PHE A 249 -14.43 -23.32 26.82
CA PHE A 249 -14.00 -22.11 26.13
C PHE A 249 -13.41 -22.41 24.75
N SER A 250 -12.45 -23.31 24.63
CA SER A 250 -11.82 -23.68 23.36
C SER A 250 -12.82 -24.21 22.34
N HIS A 251 -13.79 -25.03 22.78
CA HIS A 251 -14.82 -25.56 21.90
C HIS A 251 -15.77 -24.48 21.41
N ARG A 252 -16.23 -23.60 22.30
CA ARG A 252 -17.09 -22.46 21.95
C ARG A 252 -16.37 -21.48 21.01
N LEU A 253 -15.07 -21.23 21.26
CA LEU A 253 -14.26 -20.39 20.41
C LEU A 253 -14.18 -20.95 18.98
N GLN A 254 -13.87 -22.23 18.81
CA GLN A 254 -13.85 -22.87 17.49
C GLN A 254 -15.20 -22.80 16.77
N GLN A 255 -16.30 -23.05 17.48
CA GLN A 255 -17.64 -22.89 16.88
C GLN A 255 -17.91 -21.45 16.44
N MET A 256 -17.44 -20.47 17.21
CA MET A 256 -17.55 -19.05 16.86
C MET A 256 -16.76 -18.74 15.61
N LEU A 257 -15.50 -19.19 15.50
CA LEU A 257 -14.66 -18.95 14.32
C LEU A 257 -15.35 -19.46 13.04
N THR A 258 -15.91 -20.68 13.10
CA THR A 258 -16.65 -21.26 11.96
C THR A 258 -17.89 -20.44 11.59
N LYS A 259 -18.69 -20.02 12.59
CA LYS A 259 -19.89 -19.20 12.36
C LYS A 259 -19.52 -17.80 11.83
N TYR A 260 -18.45 -17.22 12.37
CA TYR A 260 -17.97 -15.91 11.92
C TYR A 260 -17.52 -15.97 10.47
N THR A 261 -16.73 -16.97 10.08
CA THR A 261 -16.32 -17.16 8.67
C THR A 261 -17.53 -17.26 7.74
N SER A 262 -18.53 -18.09 8.11
CA SER A 262 -19.76 -18.23 7.29
C SER A 262 -20.58 -16.93 7.24
N GLY A 263 -20.68 -16.20 8.36
CA GLY A 263 -21.36 -14.91 8.40
C GLY A 263 -20.63 -13.83 7.60
N ALA A 264 -19.31 -13.79 7.71
CA ALA A 264 -18.46 -12.85 6.97
C ALA A 264 -18.52 -13.07 5.46
N GLN A 265 -18.61 -14.31 4.99
CA GLN A 265 -18.76 -14.64 3.57
C GLN A 265 -20.05 -14.08 2.93
N ASN A 266 -21.09 -13.83 3.74
CA ASN A 266 -22.32 -13.18 3.28
C ASN A 266 -22.16 -11.64 3.12
N ILE A 267 -21.16 -11.06 3.80
CA ILE A 267 -20.91 -9.62 3.80
C ILE A 267 -19.85 -9.27 2.76
N THR A 268 -18.79 -10.09 2.66
CA THR A 268 -17.62 -9.81 1.82
C THR A 268 -16.98 -11.08 1.30
N ALA A 269 -16.36 -11.01 0.13
CA ALA A 269 -15.47 -12.05 -0.38
C ALA A 269 -14.00 -11.87 0.07
N ALA A 270 -13.71 -10.95 1.01
CA ALA A 270 -12.38 -10.81 1.59
C ALA A 270 -11.97 -12.08 2.34
N ALA A 271 -10.69 -12.40 2.35
CA ALA A 271 -10.20 -13.53 3.13
C ALA A 271 -10.13 -13.16 4.62
N ILE A 272 -10.65 -14.05 5.46
CA ILE A 272 -10.63 -13.92 6.91
C ILE A 272 -9.64 -14.93 7.47
N SER A 273 -8.73 -14.45 8.30
CA SER A 273 -7.74 -15.32 8.97
C SER A 273 -7.72 -15.07 10.47
N PHE A 274 -7.42 -16.10 11.23
CA PHE A 274 -7.42 -16.09 12.68
C PHE A 274 -6.02 -16.41 13.22
N LEU A 275 -5.52 -15.54 14.10
CA LEU A 275 -4.24 -15.71 14.78
C LEU A 275 -4.51 -15.83 16.27
N GLN A 276 -4.31 -17.01 16.83
CA GLN A 276 -4.63 -17.33 18.22
C GLN A 276 -3.36 -17.56 19.03
N THR A 277 -3.24 -16.86 20.16
CA THR A 277 -2.18 -17.09 21.14
C THR A 277 -2.51 -18.26 22.07
N ASP A 278 -1.51 -18.74 22.77
CA ASP A 278 -1.72 -19.60 23.93
C ASP A 278 -2.50 -18.87 25.02
N CYS A 279 -3.01 -19.63 26.00
CA CYS A 279 -3.58 -19.07 27.21
C CYS A 279 -2.49 -18.90 28.29
N PHE A 280 -2.46 -17.72 28.91
CA PHE A 280 -1.50 -17.34 29.95
C PHE A 280 -2.20 -17.18 31.28
N SER A 281 -1.60 -17.67 32.35
CA SER A 281 -2.25 -17.79 33.66
C SER A 281 -2.14 -16.57 34.56
N ASP A 282 -1.11 -15.74 34.38
CA ASP A 282 -0.78 -14.64 35.28
C ASP A 282 -0.23 -13.40 34.61
N SER A 283 -0.10 -12.30 35.36
CA SER A 283 0.32 -10.99 34.85
C SER A 283 1.78 -10.92 34.43
N GLU A 284 2.64 -11.85 34.85
CA GLU A 284 4.06 -11.84 34.50
C GLU A 284 4.29 -12.25 33.04
N ASN A 285 3.34 -12.98 32.46
CA ASN A 285 3.40 -13.51 31.10
C ASN A 285 2.90 -12.55 30.00
N ILE A 286 2.56 -11.31 30.33
CA ILE A 286 2.06 -10.35 29.32
C ILE A 286 3.10 -10.02 28.24
N ASP A 287 4.38 -10.01 28.59
CA ASP A 287 5.45 -9.80 27.62
C ASP A 287 5.59 -10.99 26.67
N SER A 288 5.36 -12.21 27.17
CA SER A 288 5.31 -13.43 26.36
C SER A 288 4.12 -13.42 25.40
N LEU A 289 2.96 -12.95 25.85
CA LEU A 289 1.79 -12.73 24.98
C LEU A 289 2.11 -11.72 23.86
N ARG A 290 2.74 -10.59 24.20
CA ARG A 290 3.16 -9.57 23.24
C ARG A 290 4.10 -10.15 22.19
N GLU A 291 5.11 -10.88 22.63
CA GLU A 291 6.06 -11.52 21.71
C GLU A 291 5.39 -12.57 20.83
N GLN A 292 4.51 -13.39 21.39
CA GLN A 292 3.76 -14.39 20.64
C GLN A 292 2.82 -13.74 19.62
N THR A 293 2.11 -12.68 20.00
CA THR A 293 1.27 -11.87 19.12
C THR A 293 2.06 -11.32 17.93
N LYS A 294 3.28 -10.83 18.16
CA LYS A 294 4.18 -10.35 17.11
C LYS A 294 4.62 -11.48 16.17
N LYS A 295 5.05 -12.61 16.72
CA LYS A 295 5.47 -13.80 15.94
C LYS A 295 4.33 -14.37 15.10
N LEU A 296 3.11 -14.41 15.62
CA LEU A 296 1.92 -14.84 14.86
C LEU A 296 1.66 -13.92 13.65
N ARG A 297 1.79 -12.61 13.83
CA ARG A 297 1.65 -11.64 12.72
C ARG A 297 2.74 -11.79 11.66
N ASP A 298 3.98 -12.02 12.08
CA ASP A 298 5.09 -12.27 11.13
C ASP A 298 4.88 -13.59 10.39
N THR A 299 4.36 -14.63 11.06
CA THR A 299 3.97 -15.90 10.43
C THR A 299 2.84 -15.68 9.42
N TYR A 300 1.80 -14.96 9.81
CA TYR A 300 0.70 -14.60 8.90
C TYR A 300 1.20 -13.78 7.69
N TYR A 301 2.08 -12.83 7.94
CA TYR A 301 2.67 -12.04 6.85
C TYR A 301 3.30 -12.92 5.76
N GLN A 302 3.98 -13.99 6.17
CA GLN A 302 4.66 -14.90 5.22
C GLN A 302 3.72 -15.92 4.58
N THR A 303 2.73 -16.43 5.32
CA THR A 303 1.91 -17.59 4.92
C THR A 303 0.53 -17.22 4.41
N ALA A 304 -0.05 -16.13 4.93
CA ALA A 304 -1.46 -15.74 4.75
C ALA A 304 -2.43 -16.92 5.03
N ALA A 305 -2.09 -17.80 6.00
CA ALA A 305 -2.89 -18.97 6.33
C ALA A 305 -4.19 -18.57 7.05
N GLU A 306 -5.24 -19.35 6.85
CA GLU A 306 -6.58 -19.05 7.42
C GLU A 306 -6.62 -19.14 8.95
N HIS A 307 -5.87 -20.08 9.55
CA HIS A 307 -5.78 -20.22 10.99
C HIS A 307 -4.33 -20.49 11.40
N ILE A 308 -3.82 -19.69 12.33
CA ILE A 308 -2.44 -19.76 12.83
C ILE A 308 -2.51 -19.76 14.36
N THR A 309 -1.92 -20.76 14.96
CA THR A 309 -1.77 -20.92 16.41
C THR A 309 -0.32 -20.74 16.84
N ALA A 310 -0.05 -20.75 18.13
CA ALA A 310 1.30 -20.67 18.66
C ALA A 310 2.22 -21.82 18.15
N ALA A 311 1.64 -22.99 17.85
CA ALA A 311 2.38 -24.13 17.32
C ALA A 311 2.88 -23.92 15.86
N ASP A 312 2.24 -23.03 15.12
CA ASP A 312 2.53 -22.74 13.71
C ASP A 312 3.57 -21.62 13.53
N ILE A 313 4.06 -21.03 14.63
CA ILE A 313 5.00 -19.91 14.58
C ILE A 313 6.29 -20.33 13.88
N LEU A 314 6.61 -19.62 12.80
CA LEU A 314 7.83 -19.83 12.04
C LEU A 314 9.07 -19.37 12.83
N ALA A 315 10.20 -20.04 12.60
CA ALA A 315 11.48 -19.63 13.16
C ALA A 315 11.81 -18.19 12.74
N PRO A 316 12.44 -17.39 13.62
CA PRO A 316 12.79 -16.02 13.31
C PRO A 316 13.71 -15.95 12.09
N THR A 317 13.42 -15.02 11.19
CA THR A 317 14.20 -14.80 9.98
C THR A 317 15.42 -13.94 10.31
N SER A 318 16.63 -14.45 10.11
CA SER A 318 17.88 -13.73 10.36
C SER A 318 18.40 -12.95 9.14
N SER A 319 17.76 -13.09 7.97
CA SER A 319 18.18 -12.40 6.75
C SER A 319 17.85 -10.90 6.80
N GLN A 320 18.83 -10.07 6.44
CA GLN A 320 18.59 -8.65 6.20
C GLN A 320 18.13 -8.45 4.75
N LEU A 321 17.05 -7.71 4.58
CA LEU A 321 16.58 -7.31 3.26
C LEU A 321 17.37 -6.08 2.79
N GLU A 322 18.45 -6.32 2.07
CA GLU A 322 19.33 -5.25 1.57
C GLU A 322 18.93 -4.84 0.15
N LEU A 323 18.32 -3.67 0.01
CA LEU A 323 17.91 -3.11 -1.27
C LEU A 323 18.69 -1.86 -1.69
N GLN A 324 19.63 -1.37 -0.84
CA GLN A 324 20.28 -0.07 -1.05
C GLN A 324 20.97 0.05 -2.42
N ASP A 325 21.71 -0.97 -2.83
CA ASP A 325 22.39 -0.95 -4.14
C ASP A 325 21.40 -0.94 -5.30
N LYS A 326 20.31 -1.70 -5.18
CA LYS A 326 19.25 -1.71 -6.21
C LYS A 326 18.53 -0.37 -6.28
N ILE A 327 18.26 0.26 -5.12
CA ILE A 327 17.68 1.60 -5.05
C ILE A 327 18.60 2.62 -5.71
N ASN A 328 19.90 2.57 -5.45
CA ASN A 328 20.89 3.46 -6.07
C ASN A 328 20.92 3.29 -7.60
N HIS A 329 20.87 2.05 -8.09
CA HIS A 329 20.79 1.76 -9.52
C HIS A 329 19.47 2.26 -10.14
N LEU A 330 18.35 2.12 -9.42
CA LEU A 330 17.05 2.62 -9.87
C LEU A 330 17.05 4.14 -10.01
N VAL A 331 17.50 4.85 -8.97
CA VAL A 331 17.66 6.31 -8.99
C VAL A 331 18.48 6.77 -10.19
N PHE A 332 19.52 6.02 -10.48
CA PHE A 332 20.36 6.35 -11.62
C PHE A 332 19.63 6.14 -12.95
N ALA A 333 19.00 4.97 -13.15
CA ALA A 333 18.22 4.71 -14.37
C ALA A 333 17.13 5.78 -14.57
N MET A 334 16.51 6.27 -13.48
CA MET A 334 15.55 7.37 -13.51
C MET A 334 16.18 8.68 -14.01
N ARG A 335 17.32 9.10 -13.45
CA ARG A 335 18.04 10.33 -13.87
C ARG A 335 18.42 10.28 -15.35
N CYS A 336 18.72 9.09 -15.86
CA CYS A 336 18.97 8.86 -17.27
C CYS A 336 17.71 8.75 -18.13
N LYS A 337 16.53 8.87 -17.53
CA LYS A 337 15.23 8.62 -18.18
C LYS A 337 15.20 7.25 -18.91
N ASP A 338 15.89 6.23 -18.36
CA ASP A 338 15.96 4.87 -18.91
C ASP A 338 14.84 4.00 -18.35
N ALA A 339 13.67 4.08 -18.96
CA ALA A 339 12.52 3.28 -18.55
C ALA A 339 12.78 1.76 -18.60
N GLY A 340 13.59 1.28 -19.57
CA GLY A 340 13.98 -0.12 -19.68
C GLY A 340 14.89 -0.56 -18.52
N GLY A 341 15.87 0.27 -18.17
CA GLY A 341 16.73 0.05 -17.00
C GLY A 341 15.94 0.08 -15.70
N CYS A 342 14.98 1.00 -15.55
CA CYS A 342 14.07 1.02 -14.40
C CYS A 342 13.29 -0.29 -14.29
N ALA A 343 12.73 -0.79 -15.39
CA ALA A 343 11.96 -2.04 -15.40
C ALA A 343 12.82 -3.24 -14.98
N GLU A 344 14.04 -3.36 -15.49
CA GLU A 344 14.96 -4.45 -15.14
C GLU A 344 15.34 -4.44 -13.66
N ILE A 345 15.63 -3.24 -13.12
CA ILE A 345 16.02 -3.12 -11.70
C ILE A 345 14.83 -3.43 -10.80
N LEU A 346 13.64 -2.93 -11.13
CA LEU A 346 12.42 -3.22 -10.38
C LEU A 346 12.08 -4.71 -10.41
N GLN A 347 12.29 -5.40 -11.52
CA GLN A 347 12.16 -6.85 -11.60
C GLN A 347 13.16 -7.56 -10.68
N GLN A 348 14.40 -7.08 -10.59
CA GLN A 348 15.41 -7.62 -9.67
C GLN A 348 15.04 -7.36 -8.21
N VAL A 349 14.44 -6.20 -7.90
CA VAL A 349 13.91 -5.88 -6.56
C VAL A 349 12.78 -6.85 -6.22
N THR A 350 11.80 -7.00 -7.10
CA THR A 350 10.67 -7.92 -6.93
C THR A 350 11.16 -9.35 -6.65
N LYS A 351 12.01 -9.87 -7.51
CA LYS A 351 12.60 -11.20 -7.36
C LYS A 351 13.35 -11.35 -6.04
N HIS A 352 14.15 -10.37 -5.66
CA HIS A 352 14.90 -10.41 -4.40
C HIS A 352 13.98 -10.42 -3.18
N MET A 353 12.88 -9.64 -3.21
CA MET A 353 11.90 -9.65 -2.12
C MET A 353 11.09 -10.95 -2.06
N GLU A 354 10.83 -11.61 -3.19
CA GLU A 354 10.19 -12.94 -3.25
C GLU A 354 11.09 -14.04 -2.69
N GLU A 355 12.38 -14.03 -3.04
CA GLU A 355 13.34 -15.07 -2.66
C GLU A 355 13.86 -14.90 -1.22
N THR A 356 13.85 -13.68 -0.68
CA THR A 356 14.41 -13.38 0.64
C THR A 356 13.29 -13.40 1.69
N LYS A 357 13.36 -14.34 2.64
CA LYS A 357 12.46 -14.32 3.80
C LYS A 357 12.74 -13.08 4.65
N HIS A 358 11.72 -12.29 4.92
CA HIS A 358 11.81 -11.07 5.72
C HIS A 358 10.55 -10.86 6.56
N THR A 359 10.66 -10.13 7.65
CA THR A 359 9.50 -9.77 8.49
C THR A 359 8.68 -8.68 7.82
N ARG A 360 7.43 -8.51 8.28
CA ARG A 360 6.55 -7.43 7.82
C ARG A 360 7.22 -6.06 7.94
N ILE A 361 7.86 -5.78 9.07
CA ILE A 361 8.52 -4.49 9.34
C ILE A 361 9.69 -4.27 8.37
N GLN A 362 10.49 -5.30 8.08
CA GLN A 362 11.59 -5.20 7.13
C GLN A 362 11.09 -4.91 5.71
N GLY A 363 10.05 -5.62 5.26
CA GLY A 363 9.43 -5.39 3.95
C GLY A 363 8.86 -3.99 3.81
N ILE A 364 8.06 -3.54 4.79
CA ILE A 364 7.50 -2.17 4.81
C ILE A 364 8.62 -1.13 4.79
N ARG A 365 9.64 -1.25 5.66
CA ARG A 365 10.76 -0.30 5.72
C ARG A 365 11.49 -0.19 4.39
N ALA A 366 11.78 -1.32 3.74
CA ALA A 366 12.45 -1.34 2.45
C ALA A 366 11.61 -0.66 1.35
N CYS A 367 10.30 -0.91 1.30
CA CYS A 367 9.41 -0.28 0.33
C CYS A 367 9.23 1.22 0.59
N VAL A 368 9.08 1.66 1.84
CA VAL A 368 9.00 3.08 2.21
C VAL A 368 10.30 3.80 1.84
N GLN A 369 11.46 3.23 2.13
CA GLN A 369 12.75 3.80 1.76
C GLN A 369 12.89 3.92 0.24
N MET A 370 12.56 2.87 -0.50
CA MET A 370 12.58 2.88 -1.97
C MET A 370 11.63 3.95 -2.52
N PHE A 371 10.38 3.97 -2.06
CA PHE A 371 9.39 4.95 -2.51
C PHE A 371 9.83 6.38 -2.22
N SER A 372 10.24 6.69 -0.99
CA SER A 372 10.67 8.04 -0.59
C SER A 372 11.85 8.53 -1.42
N THR A 373 12.82 7.64 -1.70
CA THR A 373 13.97 7.95 -2.54
C THR A 373 13.55 8.23 -3.98
N VAL A 374 12.71 7.35 -4.57
CA VAL A 374 12.18 7.51 -5.93
C VAL A 374 11.36 8.80 -6.05
N TYR A 375 10.48 9.05 -5.08
CA TYR A 375 9.63 10.25 -5.05
C TYR A 375 10.45 11.53 -5.00
N SER A 376 11.47 11.59 -4.14
CA SER A 376 12.39 12.74 -4.06
C SER A 376 13.12 13.00 -5.39
N VAL A 377 13.56 11.94 -6.07
CA VAL A 377 14.23 12.08 -7.38
C VAL A 377 13.25 12.54 -8.45
N LEU A 378 12.02 12.01 -8.46
CA LEU A 378 10.98 12.46 -9.40
C LEU A 378 10.66 13.93 -9.23
N GLN A 379 10.48 14.40 -7.99
CA GLN A 379 10.23 15.83 -7.70
C GLN A 379 11.35 16.74 -8.21
N ALA A 380 12.60 16.28 -8.13
CA ALA A 380 13.75 17.02 -8.66
C ALA A 380 13.85 16.99 -10.20
N MET A 381 13.19 16.04 -10.86
CA MET A 381 13.22 15.87 -12.32
C MET A 381 12.02 16.52 -13.03
N LEU A 382 10.90 16.70 -12.33
CA LEU A 382 9.68 17.26 -12.91
C LEU A 382 9.83 18.75 -13.17
N THR A 383 9.43 19.17 -14.38
CA THR A 383 9.24 20.56 -14.74
C THR A 383 7.81 21.00 -14.37
N ALA A 384 7.55 22.30 -14.32
CA ALA A 384 6.24 22.86 -13.93
C ALA A 384 5.05 22.42 -14.83
N GLN A 385 5.31 21.74 -15.94
CA GLN A 385 4.31 21.28 -16.92
C GLN A 385 4.13 19.76 -16.95
N GLU A 386 4.95 18.99 -16.22
CA GLU A 386 4.87 17.52 -16.21
C GLU A 386 3.97 17.05 -15.04
N GLU A 387 3.04 16.14 -15.33
CA GLU A 387 2.19 15.52 -14.32
C GLU A 387 3.01 14.64 -13.35
N ASN A 388 2.72 14.75 -12.07
CA ASN A 388 3.35 13.92 -11.05
C ASN A 388 2.87 12.45 -11.22
N ILE A 389 3.81 11.53 -11.35
CA ILE A 389 3.52 10.09 -11.47
C ILE A 389 2.78 9.57 -10.23
N PHE A 390 3.08 10.15 -9.06
CA PHE A 390 2.46 9.86 -7.78
C PHE A 390 1.85 11.14 -7.22
N GLU A 391 0.52 11.25 -7.29
CA GLU A 391 -0.21 12.46 -6.91
C GLU A 391 0.00 12.86 -5.45
N ASN A 392 0.01 11.88 -4.54
CA ASN A 392 0.15 12.10 -3.10
C ASN A 392 1.08 11.07 -2.45
N ALA A 393 2.24 11.55 -2.00
CA ALA A 393 3.22 10.69 -1.31
C ALA A 393 2.70 10.10 0.01
N SER A 394 1.87 10.84 0.74
CA SER A 394 1.31 10.37 2.02
C SER A 394 0.42 9.16 1.81
N ASN A 395 -0.44 9.17 0.79
CA ASN A 395 -1.32 8.05 0.47
C ASN A 395 -0.53 6.78 0.10
N GLU A 396 0.57 6.92 -0.64
CA GLU A 396 1.42 5.78 -1.01
C GLU A 396 2.14 5.19 0.21
N ILE A 397 2.65 6.04 1.10
CA ILE A 397 3.28 5.59 2.36
C ILE A 397 2.26 4.89 3.25
N GLU A 398 1.06 5.44 3.38
CA GLU A 398 -0.03 4.84 4.13
C GLU A 398 -0.43 3.47 3.54
N ALA A 399 -0.52 3.36 2.22
CA ALA A 399 -0.77 2.10 1.53
C ALA A 399 0.31 1.04 1.83
N ILE A 400 1.60 1.41 1.84
CA ILE A 400 2.70 0.50 2.22
C ILE A 400 2.58 0.08 3.69
N GLN A 401 2.28 1.02 4.59
CA GLN A 401 2.18 0.76 6.03
C GLN A 401 0.98 -0.12 6.38
N SER A 402 -0.11 -0.04 5.58
CA SER A 402 -1.33 -0.82 5.76
C SER A 402 -1.23 -2.29 5.36
N VAL A 403 -0.17 -2.68 4.68
CA VAL A 403 0.06 -4.06 4.24
C VAL A 403 0.04 -5.04 5.42
N ILE A 404 -0.77 -6.07 5.33
CA ILE A 404 -0.90 -7.11 6.37
C ILE A 404 -0.21 -8.43 6.00
N ASN A 405 -0.01 -8.71 4.71
CA ASN A 405 0.69 -9.91 4.25
C ASN A 405 1.64 -9.64 3.07
N HIS A 406 2.52 -10.60 2.80
CA HIS A 406 3.52 -10.49 1.74
C HIS A 406 2.90 -10.33 0.34
N ARG A 407 1.74 -10.95 0.09
CA ARG A 407 1.00 -10.82 -1.17
C ARG A 407 0.62 -9.38 -1.45
N GLN A 408 0.06 -8.67 -0.46
CA GLN A 408 -0.29 -7.25 -0.59
C GLN A 408 0.93 -6.38 -0.88
N LEU A 409 2.07 -6.66 -0.22
CA LEU A 409 3.30 -5.93 -0.46
C LEU A 409 3.78 -6.11 -1.91
N MET A 410 3.72 -7.34 -2.43
CA MET A 410 4.11 -7.64 -3.80
C MET A 410 3.14 -7.03 -4.83
N GLN A 411 1.84 -6.98 -4.53
CA GLN A 411 0.86 -6.27 -5.36
C GLN A 411 1.15 -4.78 -5.41
N TRP A 412 1.38 -4.14 -4.25
CA TRP A 412 1.78 -2.73 -4.21
C TRP A 412 3.04 -2.49 -5.05
N LEU A 413 4.07 -3.32 -4.87
CA LEU A 413 5.33 -3.22 -5.62
C LEU A 413 5.13 -3.36 -7.14
N SER A 414 4.24 -4.23 -7.57
CA SER A 414 3.88 -4.42 -8.98
C SER A 414 3.23 -3.18 -9.57
N ILE A 415 2.27 -2.58 -8.84
CA ILE A 415 1.57 -1.35 -9.25
C ILE A 415 2.54 -0.17 -9.29
N PHE A 416 3.33 0.01 -8.23
CA PHE A 416 4.39 1.02 -8.15
C PHE A 416 5.35 0.91 -9.33
N SER A 417 5.83 -0.31 -9.61
CA SER A 417 6.75 -0.58 -10.72
C SER A 417 6.16 -0.20 -12.07
N SER A 418 4.90 -0.59 -12.30
CA SER A 418 4.20 -0.28 -13.55
C SER A 418 4.00 1.22 -13.74
N ARG A 419 3.57 1.93 -12.70
CA ARG A 419 3.36 3.39 -12.72
C ARG A 419 4.68 4.13 -12.98
N LEU A 420 5.74 3.73 -12.28
CA LEU A 420 7.06 4.35 -12.47
C LEU A 420 7.58 4.15 -13.90
N VAL A 421 7.54 2.93 -14.42
CA VAL A 421 8.02 2.63 -15.79
C VAL A 421 7.23 3.40 -16.84
N ILE A 422 5.90 3.43 -16.74
CA ILE A 422 5.04 4.20 -17.66
C ILE A 422 5.36 5.71 -17.58
N GLY A 423 5.52 6.24 -16.38
CA GLY A 423 5.90 7.64 -16.18
C GLY A 423 7.25 7.96 -16.80
N MET A 424 8.25 7.11 -16.59
CA MET A 424 9.58 7.27 -17.19
C MET A 424 9.56 7.17 -18.72
N GLN A 425 8.69 6.34 -19.31
CA GLN A 425 8.49 6.29 -20.76
C GLN A 425 7.94 7.61 -21.31
N ARG A 426 6.99 8.24 -20.61
CA ARG A 426 6.42 9.55 -20.99
C ARG A 426 7.45 10.68 -20.95
N MET A 427 8.36 10.65 -19.98
CA MET A 427 9.45 11.65 -19.85
C MET A 427 10.50 11.56 -20.97
N GLY A 428 10.45 10.56 -21.83
CA GLY A 428 11.38 10.33 -22.92
C GLY A 428 12.74 9.76 -22.47
N SER A 429 13.53 9.24 -23.39
CA SER A 429 14.83 8.60 -23.07
C SER A 429 16.00 9.54 -23.42
N THR A 430 16.81 9.89 -22.44
CA THR A 430 18.12 10.51 -22.60
C THR A 430 19.27 9.49 -22.60
N LYS A 431 18.94 8.20 -22.74
CA LYS A 431 19.90 7.10 -22.66
C LYS A 431 21.07 7.24 -23.67
N LYS A 432 20.81 7.78 -24.84
CA LYS A 432 21.86 8.05 -25.84
C LYS A 432 22.81 9.17 -25.41
N LEU A 433 22.33 10.16 -24.67
CA LEU A 433 23.11 11.35 -24.36
C LEU A 433 24.26 11.07 -23.36
N PHE A 434 24.02 10.34 -22.26
CA PHE A 434 25.11 10.07 -21.31
C PHE A 434 26.16 9.10 -21.85
N LEU A 435 25.73 8.08 -22.62
CA LEU A 435 26.67 7.18 -23.28
C LEU A 435 27.48 7.91 -24.37
N GLN A 436 26.87 8.90 -25.01
CA GLN A 436 27.55 9.80 -25.91
C GLN A 436 28.57 10.68 -25.18
N ASN A 437 28.20 11.27 -24.03
CA ASN A 437 29.13 12.03 -23.19
C ASN A 437 30.32 11.19 -22.72
N VAL A 438 30.09 9.91 -22.35
CA VAL A 438 31.16 8.96 -22.02
C VAL A 438 32.08 8.72 -23.20
N LYS A 439 31.54 8.56 -24.42
CA LYS A 439 32.36 8.41 -25.63
C LYS A 439 33.16 9.65 -25.93
N GLU A 440 32.55 10.83 -25.83
CA GLU A 440 33.21 12.13 -26.02
C GLU A 440 34.34 12.31 -25.02
N TYR A 441 34.08 12.03 -23.73
CA TYR A 441 35.11 12.09 -22.69
C TYR A 441 36.30 11.16 -23.00
N VAL A 442 36.04 9.90 -23.42
CA VAL A 442 37.08 8.94 -23.77
C VAL A 442 37.89 9.43 -24.99
N LEU A 443 37.25 10.05 -25.96
CA LEU A 443 37.94 10.61 -27.13
C LEU A 443 38.82 11.80 -26.77
N GLU A 444 38.30 12.73 -25.94
CA GLU A 444 39.03 13.94 -25.52
C GLU A 444 40.22 13.62 -24.60
N HIS A 445 40.10 12.57 -23.77
CA HIS A 445 41.13 12.18 -22.78
C HIS A 445 41.91 10.93 -23.20
N SER A 446 41.91 10.58 -24.49
CA SER A 446 42.54 9.35 -25.01
C SER A 446 44.05 9.29 -24.81
N ASP A 447 44.70 10.40 -24.55
CA ASP A 447 46.12 10.56 -24.22
C ASP A 447 46.43 10.54 -22.71
N GLN A 448 45.42 10.29 -21.85
CA GLN A 448 45.57 10.24 -20.40
C GLN A 448 45.16 8.86 -19.84
N ARG A 449 45.49 8.63 -18.57
CA ARG A 449 44.96 7.47 -17.86
C ARG A 449 43.49 7.68 -17.57
N ILE A 450 42.62 6.84 -18.10
CA ILE A 450 41.17 6.86 -17.87
C ILE A 450 40.84 5.73 -16.90
N MET A 451 40.33 6.08 -15.71
CA MET A 451 39.84 5.13 -14.72
C MET A 451 38.32 4.99 -14.83
N LEU A 452 37.84 3.75 -14.74
CA LEU A 452 36.39 3.48 -14.77
C LEU A 452 35.63 4.22 -13.68
N GLN A 453 36.25 4.38 -12.50
CA GLN A 453 35.66 5.14 -11.39
C GLN A 453 35.52 6.64 -11.70
N GLU A 454 36.51 7.24 -12.36
CA GLU A 454 36.47 8.65 -12.77
C GLU A 454 35.41 8.89 -13.83
N LEU A 455 35.34 8.03 -14.85
CA LEU A 455 34.28 8.06 -15.86
C LEU A 455 32.89 7.91 -15.23
N ALA A 456 32.75 6.96 -14.31
CA ALA A 456 31.50 6.75 -13.61
C ALA A 456 31.11 7.96 -12.77
N SER A 457 32.05 8.60 -12.07
CA SER A 457 31.83 9.84 -11.32
C SER A 457 31.48 11.02 -12.23
N HIS A 458 32.14 11.14 -13.39
CA HIS A 458 31.87 12.23 -14.36
C HIS A 458 30.42 12.23 -14.85
N VAL A 459 29.83 11.04 -14.99
CA VAL A 459 28.41 10.89 -15.39
C VAL A 459 27.50 10.57 -14.21
N ASN A 460 27.98 10.72 -12.96
CA ASN A 460 27.28 10.40 -11.71
C ASN A 460 26.75 8.96 -11.65
N LEU A 461 27.59 7.97 -12.01
CA LEU A 461 27.28 6.55 -12.12
C LEU A 461 28.06 5.66 -11.16
N SER A 462 27.48 4.47 -10.85
CA SER A 462 28.33 3.39 -10.36
C SER A 462 29.14 2.78 -11.52
N PRO A 463 30.41 2.38 -11.29
CA PRO A 463 31.24 1.72 -12.31
C PRO A 463 30.60 0.45 -12.89
N SER A 464 29.89 -0.30 -12.07
CA SER A 464 29.20 -1.53 -12.46
C SER A 464 28.06 -1.26 -13.45
N TYR A 465 27.23 -0.27 -13.15
CA TYR A 465 26.12 0.10 -14.04
C TYR A 465 26.63 0.68 -15.36
N LEU A 466 27.60 1.61 -15.32
CA LEU A 466 28.20 2.18 -16.51
C LEU A 466 28.73 1.10 -17.44
N SER A 467 29.47 0.12 -16.90
CA SER A 467 30.01 -1.00 -17.65
C SER A 467 28.91 -1.85 -18.29
N GLY A 468 27.84 -2.15 -17.54
CA GLY A 468 26.71 -2.93 -18.01
C GLY A 468 25.91 -2.20 -19.11
N ALA A 469 25.59 -0.92 -18.88
CA ALA A 469 24.87 -0.09 -19.84
C ALA A 469 25.63 0.10 -21.15
N PHE A 470 26.95 0.35 -21.05
CA PHE A 470 27.81 0.52 -22.21
C PHE A 470 27.89 -0.77 -23.04
N LYS A 471 28.10 -1.93 -22.38
CA LYS A 471 28.15 -3.23 -23.05
C LYS A 471 26.82 -3.59 -23.72
N LYS A 472 25.69 -3.28 -23.08
CA LYS A 472 24.35 -3.55 -23.62
C LYS A 472 24.06 -2.71 -24.87
N GLU A 473 24.50 -1.45 -24.88
CA GLU A 473 24.23 -0.52 -26.00
C GLU A 473 25.19 -0.72 -27.17
N TYR A 474 26.49 -0.92 -26.88
CA TYR A 474 27.52 -0.97 -27.93
C TYR A 474 28.07 -2.38 -28.22
N GLY A 475 27.59 -3.42 -27.51
CA GLY A 475 28.01 -4.81 -27.71
C GLY A 475 29.43 -5.12 -27.24
N GLN A 476 30.21 -4.13 -26.78
CA GLN A 476 31.58 -4.27 -26.28
C GLN A 476 31.73 -3.65 -24.90
N THR A 477 32.70 -4.11 -24.12
CA THR A 477 32.96 -3.52 -22.80
C THR A 477 33.56 -2.12 -22.93
N LEU A 478 33.33 -1.26 -21.94
CA LEU A 478 33.90 0.09 -21.90
C LEU A 478 35.44 0.06 -21.91
N VAL A 479 36.06 -0.92 -21.26
CA VAL A 479 37.53 -1.10 -21.28
C VAL A 479 38.02 -1.47 -22.68
N GLU A 480 37.30 -2.30 -23.42
CA GLU A 480 37.63 -2.62 -24.82
C GLU A 480 37.52 -1.36 -25.70
N PHE A 481 36.49 -0.56 -25.53
CA PHE A 481 36.33 0.70 -26.25
C PHE A 481 37.45 1.70 -25.94
N ILE A 482 37.81 1.91 -24.67
CA ILE A 482 38.93 2.77 -24.27
C ILE A 482 40.24 2.29 -24.90
N ASN A 483 40.50 1.00 -24.86
CA ASN A 483 41.70 0.41 -25.48
C ASN A 483 41.71 0.62 -27.00
N GLU A 484 40.59 0.43 -27.68
CA GLU A 484 40.48 0.64 -29.13
C GLU A 484 40.83 2.08 -29.50
N ILE A 485 40.27 3.06 -28.80
CA ILE A 485 40.53 4.50 -29.04
C ILE A 485 41.99 4.84 -28.78
N LYS A 486 42.56 4.36 -27.67
CA LYS A 486 43.97 4.57 -27.34
C LYS A 486 44.92 3.96 -28.38
N ILE A 487 44.61 2.77 -28.90
CA ILE A 487 45.41 2.16 -29.97
C ILE A 487 45.26 2.89 -31.27
N LYS A 488 44.07 3.42 -31.59
CA LYS A 488 43.91 4.28 -32.76
C LYS A 488 44.78 5.54 -32.62
N ARG A 489 44.80 6.17 -31.45
CA ARG A 489 45.64 7.34 -31.18
C ARG A 489 47.14 6.98 -31.23
N ALA A 490 47.53 5.83 -30.69
CA ALA A 490 48.90 5.30 -30.77
C ALA A 490 49.39 5.19 -32.24
N ARG A 491 48.51 4.68 -33.10
CA ARG A 491 48.84 4.52 -34.56
C ARG A 491 49.03 5.86 -35.26
N GLU A 492 48.27 6.91 -34.87
CA GLU A 492 48.43 8.26 -35.37
C GLU A 492 49.79 8.82 -34.94
N ILE A 493 50.10 8.76 -33.63
CA ILE A 493 51.38 9.25 -33.07
C ILE A 493 52.57 8.53 -33.74
N ILE A 494 52.56 7.19 -33.89
CA ILE A 494 53.62 6.44 -34.57
C ILE A 494 53.77 6.88 -36.02
N ARG A 495 52.69 7.28 -36.69
CA ARG A 495 52.76 7.75 -38.09
C ARG A 495 53.40 9.11 -38.21
N ASP A 496 53.10 10.02 -37.27
CA ASP A 496 53.51 11.42 -37.32
C ASP A 496 54.92 11.61 -36.75
N GLU A 497 55.31 10.84 -35.74
CA GLU A 497 56.60 10.99 -35.03
C GLU A 497 57.23 9.64 -34.66
N LYS A 498 58.57 9.58 -34.60
CA LYS A 498 59.30 8.45 -34.04
C LYS A 498 59.31 8.60 -32.52
N CYS A 499 58.64 7.64 -31.82
CA CYS A 499 58.52 7.64 -30.39
C CYS A 499 58.87 6.26 -29.83
N LYS A 500 59.63 6.20 -28.71
CA LYS A 500 59.94 4.90 -28.11
C LYS A 500 58.66 4.30 -27.48
N VAL A 501 58.55 2.97 -27.57
CA VAL A 501 57.37 2.23 -27.15
C VAL A 501 56.99 2.51 -25.68
N TYR A 502 57.98 2.67 -24.79
CA TYR A 502 57.70 2.99 -23.38
C TYR A 502 57.19 4.42 -23.19
N GLU A 503 57.71 5.41 -23.94
CA GLU A 503 57.25 6.80 -23.92
C GLU A 503 55.80 6.90 -24.43
N LEU A 504 55.52 6.18 -25.53
CA LEU A 504 54.17 6.14 -26.12
C LEU A 504 53.17 5.47 -25.14
N SER A 505 53.58 4.36 -24.50
CA SER A 505 52.69 3.70 -23.52
C SER A 505 52.37 4.60 -22.32
N TYR A 506 53.36 5.34 -21.82
CA TYR A 506 53.17 6.31 -20.71
C TYR A 506 52.29 7.48 -21.15
N ARG A 507 52.57 8.06 -22.31
CA ARG A 507 51.78 9.20 -22.88
C ARG A 507 50.31 8.86 -23.08
N LEU A 508 50.00 7.61 -23.42
CA LEU A 508 48.61 7.15 -23.56
C LEU A 508 48.02 6.58 -22.26
N GLY A 509 48.69 6.74 -21.11
CA GLY A 509 48.21 6.35 -19.80
C GLY A 509 48.05 4.83 -19.58
N PHE A 510 48.85 4.00 -20.24
CA PHE A 510 48.93 2.59 -19.92
C PHE A 510 49.81 2.36 -18.68
N GLU A 511 49.46 1.39 -17.84
CA GLU A 511 50.23 1.07 -16.63
C GLU A 511 51.66 0.63 -16.90
N ASN A 512 51.89 -0.09 -18.00
CA ASN A 512 53.21 -0.51 -18.41
C ASN A 512 53.26 -0.80 -19.91
N SER A 513 54.47 -0.76 -20.49
CA SER A 513 54.70 -0.96 -21.91
C SER A 513 54.45 -2.41 -22.36
N TYR A 514 54.51 -3.40 -21.47
CA TYR A 514 54.18 -4.79 -21.76
C TYR A 514 52.69 -4.96 -22.05
N TYR A 515 51.84 -4.44 -21.17
CA TYR A 515 50.38 -4.47 -21.36
C TYR A 515 49.99 -3.68 -22.60
N PHE A 516 50.54 -2.49 -22.81
CA PHE A 516 50.35 -1.70 -24.03
C PHE A 516 50.68 -2.53 -25.28
N THR A 517 51.84 -3.18 -25.32
CA THR A 517 52.26 -3.98 -26.47
C THR A 517 51.30 -5.15 -26.76
N LYS A 518 50.79 -5.79 -25.72
CA LYS A 518 49.78 -6.86 -25.83
C LYS A 518 48.46 -6.32 -26.40
N VAL A 519 47.98 -5.18 -25.88
CA VAL A 519 46.76 -4.55 -26.37
C VAL A 519 46.92 -4.03 -27.79
N PHE A 520 48.06 -3.39 -28.11
CA PHE A 520 48.34 -2.90 -29.43
C PHE A 520 48.35 -4.06 -30.46
N LYS A 521 49.00 -5.20 -30.13
CA LYS A 521 49.01 -6.36 -30.98
C LYS A 521 47.60 -6.94 -31.20
N LYS A 522 46.75 -6.92 -30.13
CA LYS A 522 45.34 -7.38 -30.23
C LYS A 522 44.56 -6.58 -31.28
N TYR A 523 44.70 -5.25 -31.26
CA TYR A 523 43.88 -4.34 -32.11
C TYR A 523 44.57 -3.99 -33.46
N ALA A 524 45.87 -4.01 -33.53
CA ALA A 524 46.62 -3.66 -34.75
C ALA A 524 47.17 -4.88 -35.54
N GLY A 525 47.05 -6.08 -34.97
CA GLY A 525 47.56 -7.33 -35.58
C GLY A 525 49.08 -7.50 -35.51
N MET A 526 49.82 -6.49 -35.09
CA MET A 526 51.29 -6.50 -35.02
C MET A 526 51.76 -5.65 -33.83
N THR A 527 53.02 -5.82 -33.41
CA THR A 527 53.58 -5.04 -32.29
C THR A 527 53.80 -3.57 -32.68
N PRO A 528 53.86 -2.62 -31.70
CA PRO A 528 54.13 -1.20 -31.97
C PRO A 528 55.42 -1.01 -32.81
N LYS A 529 56.49 -1.74 -32.49
CA LYS A 529 57.74 -1.68 -33.19
C LYS A 529 57.66 -2.19 -34.64
N GLN A 530 56.89 -3.28 -34.87
CA GLN A 530 56.63 -3.76 -36.23
C GLN A 530 55.78 -2.74 -37.05
N TYR A 531 54.84 -2.08 -36.39
CA TYR A 531 54.02 -1.08 -37.02
C TYR A 531 54.85 0.18 -37.39
N GLU A 532 55.71 0.65 -36.47
CA GLU A 532 56.64 1.73 -36.70
C GLU A 532 57.55 1.43 -37.89
N TYR A 533 58.15 0.23 -37.96
CA TYR A 533 58.98 -0.21 -39.06
C TYR A 533 58.21 -0.23 -40.39
N LYS A 534 56.99 -0.70 -40.38
CA LYS A 534 56.11 -0.72 -41.57
C LYS A 534 55.83 0.69 -42.10
N VAL A 535 55.54 1.66 -41.23
CA VAL A 535 55.17 3.01 -41.60
C VAL A 535 56.40 3.83 -42.01
N HIS A 536 57.47 3.78 -41.28
CA HIS A 536 58.67 4.60 -41.56
C HIS A 536 59.67 3.88 -42.47
N GLY A 537 59.65 2.55 -42.58
CA GLY A 537 60.47 1.77 -43.49
C GLY A 537 60.06 1.99 -44.95
N VAL A 538 58.80 2.15 -45.25
CA VAL A 538 58.30 2.45 -46.60
C VAL A 538 58.66 3.90 -47.03
N TYR A 539 58.74 4.84 -46.13
CA TYR A 539 59.15 6.23 -46.43
C TYR A 539 60.65 6.35 -46.76
N GLN A 540 61.52 5.46 -46.27
CA GLN A 540 62.95 5.45 -46.63
C GLN A 540 63.18 4.88 -48.02
N THR A 541 62.39 3.94 -48.51
CA THR A 541 62.43 3.41 -49.86
C THR A 541 61.90 4.41 -50.88
N GLU A 542 60.91 5.21 -50.57
CA GLU A 542 60.43 6.29 -51.49
C GLU A 542 61.38 7.50 -51.56
N LYS A 543 62.11 7.82 -50.46
CA LYS A 543 63.13 8.88 -50.50
C LYS A 543 64.42 8.49 -51.20
N GLN A 544 64.79 7.20 -51.23
CA GLN A 544 65.95 6.70 -51.95
C GLN A 544 65.63 6.49 -53.44
N GLY A 545 64.37 6.28 -53.81
CA GLY A 545 63.94 6.14 -55.20
C GLY A 545 63.82 7.47 -55.98
N LYS A 546 63.83 8.63 -55.29
CA LYS A 546 63.75 9.96 -55.90
C LYS A 546 65.09 10.71 -55.96
N GLY A 547 66.22 10.04 -55.57
CA GLY A 547 67.57 10.65 -55.53
C GLY A 547 68.54 10.16 -56.60
N SER A 548 68.11 9.32 -57.55
CA SER A 548 68.99 8.79 -58.59
C SER A 548 68.60 9.14 -60.03
N GLU A 549 67.92 10.27 -60.19
CA GLU A 549 67.81 10.94 -61.54
C GLU A 549 68.18 12.38 -61.38
N LYS A 550 69.54 12.61 -61.44
CA LYS A 550 70.14 13.83 -62.00
C LYS A 550 71.59 13.52 -62.41
#